data_224a31961415860003e309262a8f94e0
#
_entry.id   224a31961415860003e309262a8f94e0
#
_cell.length_a   1.000
_cell.length_b   1.000
_cell.length_c   1.000
_cell.angle_alpha   90.00
_cell.angle_beta   90.00
_cell.angle_gamma   90.00
#
_symmetry.space_group_name_H-M   'P 1'
#
loop_
_entity.id
_entity.type
_entity.pdbx_description
1 polymer ?
#
loop_
_entity_poly.entity_id
_entity_poly.type
_entity_poly.pdbx_seq_one_letter_code
_entity_poly.pdbx_strand_id
1 'polypeptide(L)'
;KAEPMIIVMNNGYAAVPGSDDSFSGFESMMIRDVIPLVDSRYRTINDRGSRAVAGLSWGAKQAYDLGLGNTNLFSYVGGFSGMIVIGEFNLDTPGFKDPEKLVKAYNGVFKDSLKFNTEYKLLFIGTGEAEGTLLKDMHGILSGIGIKSTYYVSQNTAHEWLTWRRSLYTFAQKLFK
;
A
#
# COMPACT_ATOMS: atom_id res chain seq x y z
N LYS A 1 -21.35 1.88 -0.89
CA LYS A 1 -21.16 3.04 -1.77
C LYS A 1 -19.85 3.72 -1.36
N ALA A 2 -19.00 4.14 -2.31
CA ALA A 2 -17.79 4.91 -2.02
C ALA A 2 -18.17 6.37 -1.69
N GLU A 3 -17.37 7.00 -0.82
CA GLU A 3 -17.46 8.44 -0.59
C GLU A 3 -16.89 9.19 -1.81
N PRO A 4 -17.38 10.39 -2.13
CA PRO A 4 -16.81 11.23 -3.17
C PRO A 4 -15.34 11.52 -2.90
N MET A 5 -14.46 11.33 -3.90
CA MET A 5 -13.02 11.53 -3.76
C MET A 5 -12.38 12.00 -5.06
N ILE A 6 -11.24 12.67 -4.95
CA ILE A 6 -10.34 12.95 -6.07
C ILE A 6 -9.43 11.74 -6.23
N ILE A 7 -9.31 11.21 -7.44
CA ILE A 7 -8.40 10.10 -7.76
C ILE A 7 -7.29 10.64 -8.65
N VAL A 8 -6.05 10.50 -8.18
CA VAL A 8 -4.85 10.86 -8.92
C VAL A 8 -4.14 9.59 -9.35
N MET A 9 -3.96 9.43 -10.65
CA MET A 9 -3.27 8.27 -11.22
C MET A 9 -2.01 8.71 -11.95
N ASN A 10 -0.90 8.03 -11.66
CA ASN A 10 0.37 8.18 -12.37
C ASN A 10 0.79 6.82 -12.94
N ASN A 11 1.85 6.80 -13.73
CA ASN A 11 2.37 5.57 -14.33
C ASN A 11 3.42 4.85 -13.46
N GLY A 12 3.71 5.35 -12.26
CA GLY A 12 4.67 4.77 -11.31
C GLY A 12 6.15 5.00 -11.65
N TYR A 13 6.47 5.53 -12.81
CA TYR A 13 7.86 5.77 -13.23
C TYR A 13 8.36 7.11 -12.71
N ALA A 14 9.47 7.07 -11.99
CA ALA A 14 10.22 8.25 -11.58
C ALA A 14 11.65 7.82 -11.22
N ALA A 15 12.58 7.98 -12.15
CA ALA A 15 13.99 7.66 -11.90
C ALA A 15 14.72 8.85 -11.30
N VAL A 16 15.59 8.59 -10.32
CA VAL A 16 16.61 9.56 -9.90
C VAL A 16 17.67 9.64 -11.01
N PRO A 17 18.12 10.83 -11.43
CA PRO A 17 19.17 10.96 -12.42
C PRO A 17 20.41 10.12 -12.06
N GLY A 18 20.86 9.26 -12.96
CA GLY A 18 21.99 8.35 -12.78
C GLY A 18 21.65 7.02 -12.10
N SER A 19 20.37 6.74 -11.78
CA SER A 19 19.92 5.44 -11.29
C SER A 19 19.42 4.56 -12.44
N ASP A 20 19.80 3.28 -12.42
CA ASP A 20 19.24 2.27 -13.33
C ASP A 20 17.83 1.80 -12.90
N ASP A 21 17.41 2.13 -11.66
CA ASP A 21 16.06 1.85 -11.17
C ASP A 21 15.08 2.95 -11.58
N SER A 22 14.20 2.61 -12.52
CA SER A 22 13.15 3.50 -13.04
C SER A 22 12.13 3.96 -12.01
N PHE A 23 12.13 3.41 -10.81
CA PHE A 23 11.19 3.70 -9.73
C PHE A 23 11.84 4.42 -8.54
N SER A 24 13.16 4.61 -8.55
CA SER A 24 13.96 5.11 -7.42
C SER A 24 13.54 6.49 -6.89
N GLY A 25 12.95 7.32 -7.73
CA GLY A 25 12.46 8.66 -7.38
C GLY A 25 10.97 8.74 -7.04
N PHE A 26 10.23 7.61 -7.10
CA PHE A 26 8.77 7.62 -7.00
C PHE A 26 8.27 8.27 -5.70
N GLU A 27 8.78 7.84 -4.57
CA GLU A 27 8.39 8.39 -3.27
C GLU A 27 8.66 9.90 -3.17
N SER A 28 9.85 10.32 -3.59
CA SER A 28 10.24 11.74 -3.60
C SER A 28 9.34 12.58 -4.50
N MET A 29 9.02 12.09 -5.72
CA MET A 29 8.10 12.74 -6.64
C MET A 29 6.70 12.88 -6.03
N MET A 30 6.18 11.82 -5.40
CA MET A 30 4.85 11.88 -4.77
C MET A 30 4.79 12.92 -3.66
N ILE A 31 5.80 12.95 -2.79
CA ILE A 31 5.81 13.81 -1.60
C ILE A 31 6.10 15.27 -1.97
N ARG A 32 7.05 15.52 -2.88
CA ARG A 32 7.54 16.87 -3.18
C ARG A 32 6.78 17.57 -4.29
N ASP A 33 6.22 16.80 -5.23
CA ASP A 33 5.62 17.36 -6.43
C ASP A 33 4.12 17.06 -6.51
N VAL A 34 3.72 15.77 -6.53
CA VAL A 34 2.34 15.38 -6.85
C VAL A 34 1.37 15.79 -5.75
N ILE A 35 1.63 15.44 -4.48
CA ILE A 35 0.74 15.79 -3.37
C ILE A 35 0.60 17.31 -3.24
N PRO A 36 1.69 18.11 -3.16
CA PRO A 36 1.56 19.57 -3.08
C PRO A 36 0.87 20.19 -4.29
N LEU A 37 1.13 19.68 -5.50
CA LEU A 37 0.47 20.17 -6.71
C LEU A 37 -1.06 19.97 -6.63
N VAL A 38 -1.49 18.77 -6.24
CA VAL A 38 -2.92 18.45 -6.13
C VAL A 38 -3.57 19.29 -5.03
N ASP A 39 -2.95 19.37 -3.87
CA ASP A 39 -3.46 20.16 -2.74
C ASP A 39 -3.54 21.67 -3.06
N SER A 40 -2.65 22.19 -3.92
CA SER A 40 -2.67 23.59 -4.36
C SER A 40 -3.72 23.88 -5.46
N ARG A 41 -4.07 22.88 -6.26
CA ARG A 41 -4.94 23.03 -7.44
C ARG A 41 -6.39 22.67 -7.19
N TYR A 42 -6.65 21.81 -6.21
CA TYR A 42 -7.98 21.26 -5.95
C TYR A 42 -8.38 21.50 -4.49
N ARG A 43 -9.68 21.48 -4.23
CA ARG A 43 -10.22 21.60 -2.87
C ARG A 43 -10.09 20.27 -2.13
N THR A 44 -8.89 19.93 -1.74
CA THR A 44 -8.58 18.74 -0.95
C THR A 44 -8.76 18.99 0.54
N ILE A 45 -8.95 17.93 1.31
CA ILE A 45 -8.79 17.94 2.76
C ILE A 45 -7.37 17.47 3.04
N ASN A 46 -6.47 18.42 3.35
CA ASN A 46 -5.04 18.16 3.48
C ASN A 46 -4.69 17.61 4.87
N ASP A 47 -5.22 16.43 5.19
CA ASP A 47 -4.81 15.67 6.36
C ASP A 47 -4.64 14.18 6.03
N ARG A 48 -3.92 13.46 6.88
CA ARG A 48 -3.65 12.02 6.68
C ARG A 48 -4.93 11.17 6.70
N GLY A 49 -5.93 11.58 7.49
CA GLY A 49 -7.21 10.88 7.64
C GLY A 49 -8.08 10.95 6.39
N SER A 50 -7.77 11.88 5.49
CA SER A 50 -8.46 12.12 4.22
C SER A 50 -7.61 11.76 3.00
N ARG A 51 -6.46 11.06 3.21
CA ARG A 51 -5.57 10.66 2.11
C ARG A 51 -5.33 9.16 2.11
N ALA A 52 -5.48 8.56 0.92
CA ALA A 52 -5.26 7.14 0.66
C ALA A 52 -4.20 6.95 -0.43
N VAL A 53 -3.47 5.85 -0.36
CA VAL A 53 -2.60 5.38 -1.44
C VAL A 53 -2.89 3.91 -1.73
N ALA A 54 -2.94 3.56 -3.01
CA ALA A 54 -3.08 2.17 -3.42
C ALA A 54 -2.36 1.91 -4.74
N GLY A 55 -1.96 0.65 -4.96
CA GLY A 55 -1.34 0.23 -6.19
C GLY A 55 -1.53 -1.25 -6.47
N LEU A 56 -1.22 -1.66 -7.70
CA LEU A 56 -1.31 -3.04 -8.15
C LEU A 56 0.09 -3.58 -8.50
N SER A 57 0.33 -4.88 -8.28
CA SER A 57 1.60 -5.53 -8.63
C SER A 57 2.80 -4.78 -8.04
N TRP A 58 3.74 -4.29 -8.87
CA TRP A 58 4.84 -3.44 -8.42
C TRP A 58 4.36 -2.13 -7.77
N GLY A 59 3.26 -1.57 -8.27
CA GLY A 59 2.62 -0.41 -7.65
C GLY A 59 2.09 -0.67 -6.24
N ALA A 60 1.79 -1.92 -5.88
CA ALA A 60 1.45 -2.27 -4.50
C ALA A 60 2.66 -2.11 -3.56
N LYS A 61 3.86 -2.54 -4.01
CA LYS A 61 5.11 -2.24 -3.27
C LYS A 61 5.28 -0.74 -3.08
N GLN A 62 5.14 0.05 -4.16
CA GLN A 62 5.24 1.51 -4.09
C GLN A 62 4.21 2.12 -3.13
N ALA A 63 2.97 1.60 -3.12
CA ALA A 63 1.93 2.06 -2.21
C ALA A 63 2.23 1.71 -0.75
N TYR A 64 2.77 0.53 -0.48
CA TYR A 64 3.22 0.15 0.87
C TYR A 64 4.41 1.00 1.31
N ASP A 65 5.42 1.19 0.46
CA ASP A 65 6.60 1.98 0.79
C ASP A 65 6.21 3.44 1.09
N LEU A 66 5.44 4.06 0.21
CA LEU A 66 4.97 5.42 0.39
C LEU A 66 4.05 5.57 1.61
N GLY A 67 3.05 4.68 1.75
CA GLY A 67 2.03 4.79 2.77
C GLY A 67 2.50 4.42 4.17
N LEU A 68 3.32 3.37 4.29
CA LEU A 68 3.84 2.91 5.59
C LEU A 68 5.11 3.66 6.01
N GLY A 69 5.91 4.13 5.04
CA GLY A 69 7.10 4.93 5.29
C GLY A 69 6.80 6.37 5.73
N ASN A 70 5.62 6.90 5.36
CA ASN A 70 5.23 8.28 5.61
C ASN A 70 3.94 8.35 6.44
N THR A 71 4.05 7.99 7.71
CA THR A 71 2.95 7.84 8.65
C THR A 71 2.11 9.11 8.88
N ASN A 72 2.68 10.28 8.57
CA ASN A 72 2.02 11.57 8.65
C ASN A 72 1.18 11.95 7.42
N LEU A 73 1.27 11.17 6.33
CA LEU A 73 0.62 11.51 5.05
C LEU A 73 -0.62 10.67 4.75
N PHE A 74 -0.67 9.42 5.22
CA PHE A 74 -1.72 8.48 4.83
C PHE A 74 -2.29 7.73 6.03
N SER A 75 -3.60 7.48 6.02
CA SER A 75 -4.28 6.57 6.96
C SER A 75 -4.90 5.36 6.26
N TYR A 76 -4.88 5.34 4.93
CA TYR A 76 -5.43 4.25 4.12
C TYR A 76 -4.38 3.80 3.12
N VAL A 77 -3.99 2.53 3.20
CA VAL A 77 -2.96 1.94 2.34
C VAL A 77 -3.50 0.66 1.73
N GLY A 78 -3.41 0.51 0.41
CA GLY A 78 -3.88 -0.65 -0.31
C GLY A 78 -2.86 -1.22 -1.29
N GLY A 79 -2.67 -2.54 -1.23
CA GLY A 79 -1.90 -3.28 -2.24
C GLY A 79 -2.76 -4.35 -2.89
N PHE A 80 -2.72 -4.45 -4.22
CA PHE A 80 -3.43 -5.44 -5.02
C PHE A 80 -2.42 -6.31 -5.76
N SER A 81 -2.41 -7.62 -5.51
CA SER A 81 -1.47 -8.58 -6.10
C SER A 81 0.00 -8.19 -5.94
N GLY A 82 0.36 -7.66 -4.78
CA GLY A 82 1.73 -7.31 -4.44
C GLY A 82 1.94 -7.31 -2.93
N MET A 83 3.18 -7.52 -2.52
CA MET A 83 3.58 -7.70 -1.12
C MET A 83 4.35 -6.50 -0.57
N ILE A 84 4.42 -6.42 0.75
CA ILE A 84 5.41 -5.61 1.47
C ILE A 84 6.79 -6.21 1.18
N VAL A 85 7.69 -5.39 0.64
CA VAL A 85 9.06 -5.80 0.32
C VAL A 85 10.01 -5.19 1.34
N ILE A 86 10.74 -6.05 2.06
CA ILE A 86 11.74 -5.66 3.06
C ILE A 86 13.10 -6.20 2.61
N GLY A 87 14.02 -5.31 2.31
CA GLY A 87 15.29 -5.66 1.68
C GLY A 87 15.13 -5.96 0.19
N GLU A 88 15.83 -6.98 -0.30
CA GLU A 88 15.72 -7.39 -1.69
C GLU A 88 14.37 -8.05 -2.00
N PHE A 89 13.87 -7.83 -3.22
CA PHE A 89 12.68 -8.50 -3.70
C PHE A 89 12.97 -9.98 -3.94
N ASN A 90 12.30 -10.85 -3.19
CA ASN A 90 12.44 -12.29 -3.32
C ASN A 90 11.11 -12.96 -2.98
N LEU A 91 10.57 -13.73 -3.93
CA LEU A 91 9.28 -14.42 -3.75
C LEU A 91 9.40 -15.70 -2.92
N ASP A 92 10.57 -16.36 -2.95
CA ASP A 92 10.80 -17.61 -2.20
C ASP A 92 11.08 -17.34 -0.73
N THR A 93 11.84 -16.26 -0.46
CA THR A 93 12.23 -15.84 0.90
C THR A 93 11.87 -14.37 1.14
N PRO A 94 10.59 -14.01 1.11
CA PRO A 94 10.20 -12.61 1.26
C PRO A 94 10.52 -12.09 2.66
N GLY A 95 11.10 -10.89 2.72
CA GLY A 95 11.61 -10.32 3.97
C GLY A 95 10.55 -10.11 5.05
N PHE A 96 9.26 -10.01 4.70
CA PHE A 96 8.17 -9.91 5.67
C PHE A 96 7.94 -11.20 6.48
N LYS A 97 8.48 -12.35 6.03
CA LYS A 97 8.44 -13.62 6.78
C LYS A 97 9.42 -13.64 7.97
N ASP A 98 10.35 -12.69 8.02
CA ASP A 98 11.23 -12.50 9.15
C ASP A 98 10.60 -11.46 10.12
N PRO A 99 10.12 -11.88 11.31
CA PRO A 99 9.42 -10.99 12.25
C PRO A 99 10.28 -9.82 12.72
N GLU A 100 11.60 -10.02 12.87
CA GLU A 100 12.50 -8.94 13.30
C GLU A 100 12.67 -7.88 12.23
N LYS A 101 12.80 -8.30 10.96
CA LYS A 101 12.84 -7.39 9.83
C LYS A 101 11.53 -6.65 9.66
N LEU A 102 10.41 -7.37 9.77
CA LEU A 102 9.08 -6.78 9.64
C LEU A 102 8.82 -5.70 10.68
N VAL A 103 9.11 -5.97 11.95
CA VAL A 103 8.91 -5.02 13.04
C VAL A 103 9.80 -3.77 12.89
N LYS A 104 10.98 -3.90 12.29
CA LYS A 104 11.91 -2.79 12.03
C LYS A 104 11.61 -2.02 10.74
N ALA A 105 10.79 -2.59 9.86
CA ALA A 105 10.46 -1.98 8.57
C ALA A 105 9.76 -0.62 8.74
N TYR A 106 9.91 0.24 7.73
CA TYR A 106 9.26 1.56 7.69
C TYR A 106 9.47 2.36 8.98
N ASN A 107 10.72 2.43 9.45
CA ASN A 107 11.09 3.11 10.70
C ASN A 107 10.39 2.54 11.95
N GLY A 108 10.02 1.26 11.90
CA GLY A 108 9.39 0.56 13.01
C GLY A 108 7.90 0.85 13.17
N VAL A 109 7.20 1.13 12.08
CA VAL A 109 5.74 1.38 12.08
C VAL A 109 4.93 0.24 12.71
N PHE A 110 5.44 -0.99 12.64
CA PHE A 110 4.78 -2.19 13.20
C PHE A 110 5.19 -2.53 14.64
N LYS A 111 6.06 -1.75 15.29
CA LYS A 111 6.51 -2.03 16.67
C LYS A 111 5.41 -1.91 17.71
N ASP A 112 4.48 -0.99 17.51
CA ASP A 112 3.36 -0.73 18.38
C ASP A 112 2.06 -0.94 17.60
N SER A 113 1.48 -2.13 17.76
CA SER A 113 0.26 -2.50 17.05
C SER A 113 -0.96 -1.69 17.48
N LEU A 114 -1.02 -1.23 18.73
CA LEU A 114 -2.11 -0.36 19.19
C LEU A 114 -2.04 1.00 18.50
N LYS A 115 -0.86 1.59 18.46
CA LYS A 115 -0.61 2.84 17.76
C LYS A 115 -0.92 2.69 16.27
N PHE A 116 -0.38 1.65 15.62
CA PHE A 116 -0.65 1.37 14.21
C PHE A 116 -2.15 1.30 13.93
N ASN A 117 -2.88 0.49 14.68
CA ASN A 117 -4.32 0.26 14.49
C ASN A 117 -5.18 1.51 14.80
N THR A 118 -4.66 2.48 15.52
CA THR A 118 -5.29 3.77 15.77
C THR A 118 -5.03 4.74 14.62
N GLU A 119 -3.80 4.74 14.11
CA GLU A 119 -3.34 5.67 13.08
C GLU A 119 -3.73 5.24 11.67
N TYR A 120 -3.68 3.95 11.36
CA TYR A 120 -4.08 3.41 10.06
C TYR A 120 -5.53 2.89 10.11
N LYS A 121 -6.40 3.59 9.40
CA LYS A 121 -7.82 3.22 9.31
C LYS A 121 -8.05 2.03 8.38
N LEU A 122 -7.14 1.81 7.41
CA LEU A 122 -7.21 0.67 6.51
C LEU A 122 -5.81 0.29 6.00
N LEU A 123 -5.40 -0.94 6.26
CA LEU A 123 -4.37 -1.65 5.52
C LEU A 123 -5.06 -2.76 4.72
N PHE A 124 -5.08 -2.62 3.38
CA PHE A 124 -5.82 -3.52 2.51
C PHE A 124 -4.86 -4.36 1.66
N ILE A 125 -5.12 -5.66 1.61
CA ILE A 125 -4.34 -6.66 0.88
C ILE A 125 -5.31 -7.39 -0.04
N GLY A 126 -5.26 -7.12 -1.33
CA GLY A 126 -6.07 -7.76 -2.36
C GLY A 126 -5.27 -8.76 -3.18
N THR A 127 -5.87 -9.89 -3.54
CA THR A 127 -5.26 -10.93 -4.39
C THR A 127 -6.28 -11.61 -5.26
N GLY A 128 -5.83 -12.23 -6.35
CA GLY A 128 -6.59 -13.22 -7.09
C GLY A 128 -6.51 -14.60 -6.42
N GLU A 129 -7.55 -15.39 -6.54
CA GLU A 129 -7.59 -16.73 -5.95
C GLU A 129 -6.45 -17.63 -6.44
N ALA A 130 -6.09 -17.52 -7.73
CA ALA A 130 -5.05 -18.32 -8.35
C ALA A 130 -3.61 -17.80 -8.10
N GLU A 131 -3.43 -16.72 -7.34
CA GLU A 131 -2.09 -16.17 -7.02
C GLU A 131 -1.38 -16.88 -5.86
N GLY A 132 -1.98 -17.97 -5.33
CA GLY A 132 -1.40 -18.76 -4.25
C GLY A 132 -1.58 -18.12 -2.87
N THR A 133 -0.70 -18.50 -1.92
CA THR A 133 -0.87 -18.18 -0.50
C THR A 133 -0.02 -17.03 0.00
N LEU A 134 0.88 -16.48 -0.82
CA LEU A 134 1.89 -15.51 -0.38
C LEU A 134 1.27 -14.29 0.36
N LEU A 135 0.21 -13.72 -0.19
CA LEU A 135 -0.45 -12.55 0.43
C LEU A 135 -1.34 -12.95 1.61
N LYS A 136 -1.85 -14.18 1.63
CA LYS A 136 -2.51 -14.77 2.79
C LYS A 136 -1.53 -14.94 3.94
N ASP A 137 -0.32 -15.45 3.66
CA ASP A 137 0.74 -15.60 4.64
C ASP A 137 1.15 -14.23 5.20
N MET A 138 1.33 -13.23 4.34
CA MET A 138 1.61 -11.86 4.76
C MET A 138 0.53 -11.30 5.70
N HIS A 139 -0.73 -11.46 5.35
CA HIS A 139 -1.86 -11.08 6.21
C HIS A 139 -1.82 -11.82 7.56
N GLY A 140 -1.55 -13.13 7.55
CA GLY A 140 -1.44 -13.96 8.76
C GLY A 140 -0.31 -13.49 9.68
N ILE A 141 0.86 -13.18 9.13
CA ILE A 141 2.02 -12.69 9.89
C ILE A 141 1.73 -11.32 10.50
N LEU A 142 1.16 -10.38 9.73
CA LEU A 142 0.74 -9.08 10.25
C LEU A 142 -0.28 -9.23 11.39
N SER A 143 -1.25 -10.11 11.23
CA SER A 143 -2.24 -10.41 12.28
C SER A 143 -1.59 -11.02 13.51
N GLY A 144 -0.58 -11.89 13.33
CA GLY A 144 0.18 -12.52 14.42
C GLY A 144 0.94 -11.54 15.30
N ILE A 145 1.36 -10.40 14.76
CA ILE A 145 1.97 -9.29 15.51
C ILE A 145 0.96 -8.21 15.93
N GLY A 146 -0.35 -8.48 15.79
CA GLY A 146 -1.43 -7.60 16.24
C GLY A 146 -1.82 -6.48 15.26
N ILE A 147 -1.29 -6.47 14.04
CA ILE A 147 -1.62 -5.48 13.02
C ILE A 147 -2.94 -5.85 12.34
N LYS A 148 -3.91 -4.94 12.36
CA LYS A 148 -5.18 -5.10 11.65
C LYS A 148 -5.01 -4.82 10.18
N SER A 149 -5.37 -5.79 9.34
CA SER A 149 -5.44 -5.63 7.90
C SER A 149 -6.70 -6.29 7.33
N THR A 150 -7.17 -5.79 6.20
CA THR A 150 -8.26 -6.42 5.44
C THR A 150 -7.66 -7.26 4.33
N TYR A 151 -7.91 -8.55 4.35
CA TYR A 151 -7.54 -9.47 3.27
C TYR A 151 -8.75 -9.73 2.35
N TYR A 152 -8.57 -9.54 1.06
CA TYR A 152 -9.60 -9.73 0.04
C TYR A 152 -9.11 -10.65 -1.06
N VAL A 153 -9.91 -11.64 -1.40
CA VAL A 153 -9.65 -12.59 -2.50
C VAL A 153 -10.67 -12.37 -3.61
N SER A 154 -10.21 -12.05 -4.80
CA SER A 154 -11.02 -12.04 -6.00
C SER A 154 -11.18 -13.46 -6.53
N GLN A 155 -12.38 -14.02 -6.42
CA GLN A 155 -12.67 -15.39 -6.81
C GLN A 155 -12.55 -15.59 -8.31
N ASN A 156 -12.01 -16.76 -8.73
CA ASN A 156 -11.81 -17.16 -10.12
C ASN A 156 -10.96 -16.18 -10.94
N THR A 157 -9.96 -15.57 -10.31
CA THR A 157 -9.03 -14.62 -10.97
C THR A 157 -7.59 -14.89 -10.54
N ALA A 158 -6.65 -14.37 -11.33
CA ALA A 158 -5.20 -14.47 -11.14
C ALA A 158 -4.56 -13.08 -11.07
N HIS A 159 -3.28 -12.95 -11.44
CA HIS A 159 -2.55 -11.69 -11.54
C HIS A 159 -3.00 -10.91 -12.78
N GLU A 160 -4.17 -10.29 -12.73
CA GLU A 160 -4.85 -9.70 -13.88
C GLU A 160 -5.76 -8.51 -13.53
N TRP A 161 -6.18 -7.78 -14.58
CA TRP A 161 -7.02 -6.58 -14.44
C TRP A 161 -8.35 -6.82 -13.72
N LEU A 162 -8.95 -7.99 -13.84
CA LEU A 162 -10.21 -8.30 -13.15
C LEU A 162 -10.02 -8.34 -11.64
N THR A 163 -8.91 -8.95 -11.17
CA THR A 163 -8.49 -8.95 -9.76
C THR A 163 -8.34 -7.52 -9.25
N TRP A 164 -7.58 -6.70 -9.97
CA TRP A 164 -7.24 -5.34 -9.52
C TRP A 164 -8.45 -4.41 -9.54
N ARG A 165 -9.31 -4.51 -10.54
CA ARG A 165 -10.56 -3.75 -10.61
C ARG A 165 -11.50 -4.09 -9.46
N ARG A 166 -11.66 -5.38 -9.12
CA ARG A 166 -12.48 -5.82 -7.98
C ARG A 166 -11.87 -5.41 -6.63
N SER A 167 -10.55 -5.49 -6.52
CA SER A 167 -9.81 -5.01 -5.32
C SER A 167 -9.99 -3.51 -5.13
N LEU A 168 -9.81 -2.71 -6.19
CA LEU A 168 -10.05 -1.27 -6.15
C LEU A 168 -11.49 -0.92 -5.78
N TYR A 169 -12.46 -1.62 -6.37
CA TYR A 169 -13.88 -1.44 -6.04
C TYR A 169 -14.16 -1.70 -4.55
N THR A 170 -13.60 -2.77 -3.99
CA THR A 170 -13.78 -3.14 -2.58
C THR A 170 -13.03 -2.17 -1.66
N PHE A 171 -11.82 -1.78 -2.01
CA PHE A 171 -11.01 -0.81 -1.29
C PHE A 171 -11.68 0.57 -1.23
N ALA A 172 -12.12 1.10 -2.37
CA ALA A 172 -12.73 2.42 -2.47
C ALA A 172 -13.97 2.58 -1.58
N GLN A 173 -14.74 1.52 -1.40
CA GLN A 173 -15.93 1.56 -0.54
C GLN A 173 -15.60 1.60 0.97
N LYS A 174 -14.36 1.38 1.35
CA LYS A 174 -13.88 1.41 2.74
C LYS A 174 -13.16 2.71 3.09
N LEU A 175 -12.90 3.57 2.10
CA LEU A 175 -12.20 4.82 2.30
C LEU A 175 -13.10 5.90 2.93
N PHE A 176 -12.50 6.70 3.79
CA PHE A 176 -13.05 7.95 4.34
C PHE A 176 -14.39 7.79 5.08
N LYS A 177 -14.50 6.68 5.84
CA LYS A 177 -15.67 6.38 6.69
C LYS A 177 -15.33 6.53 8.17
#